data_eb6ca331a522393d303c1dd3248d346c
#
_entry.id   eb6ca331a522393d303c1dd3248d346c
#
_cell.length_a   1.000
_cell.length_b   1.000
_cell.length_c   1.000
_cell.angle_alpha   90.00
_cell.angle_beta   90.00
_cell.angle_gamma   90.00
#
_symmetry.space_group_name_H-M   'P 1'
#
loop_
_entity.id
_entity.type
_entity.pdbx_description
1 polymer ?
#
loop_
_entity_poly.entity_id
_entity_poly.type
_entity_poly.pdbx_seq_one_letter_code
_entity_poly.pdbx_strand_id
1 'polypeptide(L)'
;MAAYIARRMFLMLPTLLGILFIPFVVVQFAPGGPVERVIAQLTGADTGGTSRISGGSGSDFGARPPGQVGSGGDTNSKYRGAQGLDPAFIKKLEQQFGFDKPAPERFALMVWNFARFDFGKSYFRDTTVLQLIKEKLPVSISLGIWMTLLTYLISIPLGIRKAVQDGSRFDVWTSAVIIIGYAIPGFLFAILLRGLTSDGWADFPWYWKIIDYFWHLTLPLLSMALGAFATMTLLTKNSFLDEIRKQYVMTARAKGCSETQVLYGHVFRNAMLIVIAGFPGTFIHAFFSGSLLIETIFSLDGLGLLSFESILNRDYPVVFGNLYIFSLLGLVVNLISDLTYMWIDPRIDFEAREV
;
A
#
# COMPACT_ATOMS: atom_id res chain seq x y z
N MET A 1 -21.68 -19.06 11.70
CA MET A 1 -21.55 -17.66 11.25
C MET A 1 -21.19 -16.70 12.38
N ALA A 2 -22.02 -16.48 13.40
CA ALA A 2 -21.71 -15.55 14.49
C ALA A 2 -20.45 -15.94 15.27
N ALA A 3 -20.27 -17.22 15.60
CA ALA A 3 -19.11 -17.74 16.31
C ALA A 3 -17.80 -17.56 15.47
N TYR A 4 -17.87 -17.79 14.17
CA TYR A 4 -16.75 -17.54 13.25
C TYR A 4 -16.32 -16.08 13.23
N ILE A 5 -17.28 -15.15 13.08
CA ILE A 5 -17.01 -13.71 13.10
C ILE A 5 -16.40 -13.29 14.44
N ALA A 6 -16.98 -13.76 15.57
CA ALA A 6 -16.46 -13.45 16.89
C ALA A 6 -15.02 -13.95 17.09
N ARG A 7 -14.73 -15.18 16.68
CA ARG A 7 -13.37 -15.76 16.72
C ARG A 7 -12.39 -14.97 15.86
N ARG A 8 -12.78 -14.58 14.63
CA ARG A 8 -11.96 -13.75 13.74
C ARG A 8 -11.68 -12.38 14.33
N MET A 9 -12.70 -11.72 14.88
CA MET A 9 -12.53 -10.43 15.56
C MET A 9 -11.60 -10.54 16.78
N PHE A 10 -11.72 -11.62 17.55
CA PHE A 10 -10.83 -11.87 18.69
C PHE A 10 -9.37 -12.07 18.23
N LEU A 11 -9.14 -12.79 17.12
CA LEU A 11 -7.80 -12.99 16.55
C LEU A 11 -7.19 -11.72 15.94
N MET A 12 -7.99 -10.70 15.61
CA MET A 12 -7.46 -9.41 15.16
C MET A 12 -6.67 -8.70 16.26
N LEU A 13 -7.04 -8.87 17.53
CA LEU A 13 -6.35 -8.23 18.66
C LEU A 13 -4.88 -8.66 18.78
N PRO A 14 -4.55 -9.97 18.91
CA PRO A 14 -3.16 -10.40 18.98
C PRO A 14 -2.38 -10.10 17.69
N THR A 15 -3.05 -10.12 16.52
CA THR A 15 -2.42 -9.76 15.25
C THR A 15 -2.01 -8.28 15.23
N LEU A 16 -2.90 -7.37 15.63
CA LEU A 16 -2.58 -5.94 15.72
C LEU A 16 -1.48 -5.68 16.76
N LEU A 17 -1.52 -6.36 17.91
CA LEU A 17 -0.45 -6.26 18.90
C LEU A 17 0.90 -6.70 18.34
N GLY A 18 0.95 -7.83 17.60
CA GLY A 18 2.16 -8.31 16.96
C GLY A 18 2.70 -7.35 15.91
N ILE A 19 1.80 -6.77 15.09
CA ILE A 19 2.15 -5.78 14.05
C ILE A 19 2.71 -4.48 14.66
N LEU A 20 2.23 -4.07 15.83
CA LEU A 20 2.79 -2.91 16.53
C LEU A 20 4.09 -3.25 17.26
N PHE A 21 4.18 -4.45 17.86
CA PHE A 21 5.31 -4.87 18.65
C PHE A 21 6.60 -4.99 17.85
N ILE A 22 6.54 -5.65 16.69
CA ILE A 22 7.73 -5.91 15.87
C ILE A 22 8.41 -4.60 15.43
N PRO A 23 7.73 -3.64 14.79
CA PRO A 23 8.35 -2.37 14.42
C PRO A 23 8.77 -1.54 15.64
N PHE A 24 8.01 -1.60 16.74
CA PHE A 24 8.40 -0.94 17.98
C PHE A 24 9.76 -1.45 18.47
N VAL A 25 9.96 -2.77 18.48
CA VAL A 25 11.26 -3.38 18.87
C VAL A 25 12.34 -2.97 17.87
N VAL A 26 12.09 -3.06 16.56
CA VAL A 26 13.05 -2.66 15.53
C VAL A 26 13.51 -1.22 15.73
N VAL A 27 12.59 -0.31 16.02
CA VAL A 27 12.90 1.12 16.26
C VAL A 27 13.80 1.32 17.49
N GLN A 28 13.72 0.44 18.52
CA GLN A 28 14.63 0.55 19.68
C GLN A 28 16.11 0.28 19.30
N PHE A 29 16.35 -0.57 18.29
CA PHE A 29 17.69 -0.93 17.84
C PHE A 29 18.15 -0.16 16.61
N ALA A 30 17.24 0.57 15.94
CA ALA A 30 17.57 1.35 14.76
C ALA A 30 18.50 2.53 15.14
N PRO A 31 19.65 2.68 14.45
CA PRO A 31 20.56 3.80 14.71
C PRO A 31 19.89 5.13 14.35
N GLY A 32 19.99 6.07 15.26
CA GLY A 32 19.38 7.39 15.14
C GLY A 32 17.88 7.38 15.48
N GLY A 33 17.45 8.37 16.22
CA GLY A 33 16.07 8.60 16.61
C GLY A 33 15.54 9.96 16.14
N PRO A 34 14.31 10.35 16.51
CA PRO A 34 13.80 11.69 16.21
C PRO A 34 14.64 12.78 16.88
N VAL A 35 15.20 12.51 18.05
CA VAL A 35 16.11 13.42 18.73
C VAL A 35 17.38 13.66 17.91
N GLU A 36 18.02 12.59 17.40
CA GLU A 36 19.20 12.70 16.54
C GLU A 36 18.89 13.42 15.23
N ARG A 37 17.70 13.23 14.68
CA ARG A 37 17.28 13.91 13.47
C ARG A 37 17.14 15.41 13.67
N VAL A 38 16.50 15.84 14.74
CA VAL A 38 16.39 17.28 15.07
C VAL A 38 17.80 17.86 15.28
N ILE A 39 18.67 17.15 15.97
CA ILE A 39 20.07 17.55 16.14
C ILE A 39 20.78 17.69 14.79
N ALA A 40 20.62 16.71 13.88
CA ALA A 40 21.23 16.74 12.55
C ALA A 40 20.71 17.91 11.69
N GLN A 41 19.42 18.23 11.79
CA GLN A 41 18.84 19.40 11.12
C GLN A 41 19.40 20.72 11.65
N LEU A 42 19.52 20.85 12.97
CA LEU A 42 20.07 22.05 13.61
C LEU A 42 21.57 22.25 13.33
N THR A 43 22.31 21.15 13.19
CA THR A 43 23.76 21.18 12.90
C THR A 43 24.07 21.27 11.40
N GLY A 44 23.05 21.30 10.53
CA GLY A 44 23.22 21.34 9.08
C GLY A 44 23.81 20.04 8.47
N ALA A 45 23.81 18.95 9.23
CA ALA A 45 24.31 17.65 8.77
C ALA A 45 23.27 16.83 7.96
N ASP A 46 22.04 17.32 7.87
CA ASP A 46 20.95 16.68 7.16
C ASP A 46 20.96 17.05 5.67
N THR A 47 21.59 16.27 4.86
CA THR A 47 21.37 16.30 3.40
C THR A 47 20.06 15.59 3.14
N GLY A 48 18.97 16.35 2.96
CA GLY A 48 17.62 15.83 2.80
C GLY A 48 17.54 14.66 1.84
N GLY A 49 17.31 13.45 2.38
CA GLY A 49 17.24 12.19 1.60
C GLY A 49 16.14 12.20 0.53
N THR A 50 15.16 13.08 0.65
CA THR A 50 14.07 13.27 -0.31
C THR A 50 14.47 14.10 -1.52
N SER A 51 15.43 15.01 -1.42
CA SER A 51 15.86 15.86 -2.53
C SER A 51 16.49 15.05 -3.68
N ARG A 52 17.05 13.89 -3.38
CA ARG A 52 17.64 12.99 -4.39
C ARG A 52 16.59 12.21 -5.19
N ILE A 53 15.41 12.00 -4.63
CA ILE A 53 14.33 11.21 -5.25
C ILE A 53 13.33 12.13 -5.97
N SER A 54 13.11 13.33 -5.44
CA SER A 54 12.15 14.30 -6.01
C SER A 54 12.71 15.17 -7.13
N GLY A 55 13.94 14.94 -7.59
CA GLY A 55 14.53 15.67 -8.74
C GLY A 55 14.83 17.14 -8.47
N GLY A 56 14.91 17.54 -7.21
CA GLY A 56 15.42 18.85 -6.84
C GLY A 56 16.90 18.95 -7.25
N SER A 57 17.25 19.90 -8.09
CA SER A 57 18.62 20.21 -8.51
C SER A 57 19.45 20.68 -7.32
N GLY A 58 19.86 19.73 -6.49
CA GLY A 58 20.90 19.94 -5.51
C GLY A 58 22.24 19.78 -6.18
N SER A 59 22.80 20.88 -6.69
CA SER A 59 24.21 20.96 -6.96
C SER A 59 24.95 20.67 -5.66
N ASP A 60 25.45 19.45 -5.50
CA ASP A 60 26.59 19.30 -4.62
C ASP A 60 27.42 18.04 -4.89
N PHE A 61 28.38 18.21 -5.76
CA PHE A 61 29.69 17.59 -5.63
C PHE A 61 30.63 18.55 -4.89
N GLY A 62 30.22 19.04 -3.75
CA GLY A 62 31.08 19.77 -2.81
C GLY A 62 31.65 18.79 -1.81
N ALA A 63 32.74 18.13 -2.13
CA ALA A 63 33.55 17.44 -1.15
C ALA A 63 33.98 18.45 -0.07
N ARG A 64 33.41 18.35 1.13
CA ARG A 64 33.88 19.08 2.28
C ARG A 64 35.29 18.58 2.61
N PRO A 65 36.31 19.45 2.74
CA PRO A 65 37.66 19.01 3.04
C PRO A 65 37.70 18.25 4.39
N PRO A 66 38.45 17.13 4.48
CA PRO A 66 38.66 16.43 5.75
C PRO A 66 39.60 17.28 6.60
N GLY A 67 39.08 18.00 7.59
CA GLY A 67 39.96 18.77 8.45
C GLY A 67 39.33 19.91 9.24
N GLN A 68 38.21 19.66 9.94
CA GLN A 68 37.87 20.42 11.15
C GLN A 68 37.14 19.49 12.13
N VAL A 69 37.88 18.60 12.71
CA VAL A 69 37.54 18.01 13.99
C VAL A 69 37.88 19.07 15.03
N GLY A 70 36.88 19.85 15.43
CA GLY A 70 36.97 20.71 16.60
C GLY A 70 37.20 19.83 17.82
N SER A 71 38.42 19.78 18.27
CA SER A 71 38.84 19.18 19.53
C SER A 71 38.21 19.96 20.67
N GLY A 72 37.39 19.30 21.47
CA GLY A 72 37.00 19.80 22.78
C GLY A 72 35.48 19.77 23.03
N GLY A 73 34.99 18.69 23.58
CA GLY A 73 33.64 18.62 24.13
C GLY A 73 33.29 17.20 24.56
N ASP A 74 32.82 17.05 25.74
CA ASP A 74 32.44 15.82 26.45
C ASP A 74 32.04 14.64 25.56
N THR A 75 32.81 13.56 25.63
CA THR A 75 32.60 12.29 24.93
C THR A 75 31.40 11.49 25.45
N ASN A 76 30.56 12.09 26.28
CA ASN A 76 29.51 11.38 27.03
C ASN A 76 28.08 11.67 26.53
N SER A 77 27.90 12.26 25.36
CA SER A 77 26.55 12.45 24.81
C SER A 77 26.02 11.17 24.16
N LYS A 78 24.85 10.72 24.61
CA LYS A 78 24.11 9.55 24.09
C LYS A 78 23.77 9.65 22.60
N TYR A 79 23.75 10.86 22.04
CA TYR A 79 23.32 11.14 20.69
C TYR A 79 24.46 11.62 19.79
N ARG A 80 24.56 11.06 18.58
CA ARG A 80 25.53 11.47 17.57
C ARG A 80 25.25 12.91 17.12
N GLY A 81 26.27 13.74 17.09
CA GLY A 81 26.13 15.16 16.66
C GLY A 81 25.68 16.12 17.75
N ALA A 82 25.41 15.66 18.96
CA ALA A 82 25.00 16.52 20.08
C ALA A 82 26.15 17.35 20.69
N GLN A 83 27.36 17.26 20.13
CA GLN A 83 28.53 18.02 20.59
C GLN A 83 28.25 19.52 20.42
N GLY A 84 28.27 20.24 21.55
CA GLY A 84 28.02 21.72 21.57
C GLY A 84 26.56 22.12 21.80
N LEU A 85 25.63 21.19 21.96
CA LEU A 85 24.25 21.49 22.34
C LEU A 85 24.08 21.45 23.86
N ASP A 86 23.24 22.33 24.38
CA ASP A 86 22.88 22.40 25.80
C ASP A 86 22.22 21.07 26.25
N PRO A 87 22.76 20.36 27.29
CA PRO A 87 22.16 19.18 27.85
C PRO A 87 20.70 19.34 28.27
N ALA A 88 20.30 20.54 28.71
CA ALA A 88 18.92 20.88 29.05
C ALA A 88 18.00 20.84 27.81
N PHE A 89 18.50 21.25 26.65
CA PHE A 89 17.79 21.19 25.40
C PHE A 89 17.58 19.74 24.93
N ILE A 90 18.59 18.89 25.02
CA ILE A 90 18.51 17.46 24.68
C ILE A 90 17.48 16.77 25.59
N LYS A 91 17.51 17.03 26.89
CA LYS A 91 16.54 16.48 27.84
C LYS A 91 15.11 16.93 27.54
N LYS A 92 14.93 18.18 27.10
CA LYS A 92 13.63 18.69 26.66
C LYS A 92 13.12 17.98 25.41
N LEU A 93 14.00 17.67 24.46
CA LEU A 93 13.65 16.88 23.27
C LEU A 93 13.29 15.43 23.67
N GLU A 94 14.05 14.80 24.57
CA GLU A 94 13.71 13.46 25.06
C GLU A 94 12.32 13.42 25.72
N GLN A 95 11.99 14.42 26.52
CA GLN A 95 10.66 14.54 27.13
C GLN A 95 9.57 14.80 26.08
N GLN A 96 9.83 15.67 25.11
CA GLN A 96 8.88 15.97 24.03
C GLN A 96 8.55 14.73 23.20
N PHE A 97 9.52 13.87 22.94
CA PHE A 97 9.35 12.64 22.15
C PHE A 97 9.04 11.40 23.01
N GLY A 98 8.91 11.58 24.33
CA GLY A 98 8.57 10.51 25.27
C GLY A 98 9.67 9.46 25.48
N PHE A 99 10.94 9.79 25.17
CA PHE A 99 12.08 8.89 25.35
C PHE A 99 12.62 8.92 26.79
N ASP A 100 12.00 9.65 27.66
CA ASP A 100 12.28 9.70 29.11
C ASP A 100 11.80 8.45 29.85
N LYS A 101 10.83 7.70 29.26
CA LYS A 101 10.24 6.50 29.86
C LYS A 101 10.90 5.22 29.37
N PRO A 102 10.90 4.14 30.20
CA PRO A 102 11.38 2.82 29.77
C PRO A 102 10.54 2.24 28.62
N ALA A 103 11.20 1.49 27.72
CA ALA A 103 10.56 0.96 26.51
C ALA A 103 9.26 0.15 26.75
N PRO A 104 9.13 -0.73 27.78
CA PRO A 104 7.89 -1.44 28.05
C PRO A 104 6.72 -0.53 28.40
N GLU A 105 6.99 0.52 29.18
CA GLU A 105 5.96 1.50 29.55
C GLU A 105 5.48 2.30 28.32
N ARG A 106 6.42 2.70 27.46
CA ARG A 106 6.07 3.39 26.19
C ARG A 106 5.22 2.52 25.29
N PHE A 107 5.55 1.23 25.17
CA PHE A 107 4.76 0.29 24.38
C PHE A 107 3.36 0.12 24.94
N ALA A 108 3.22 -0.08 26.25
CA ALA A 108 1.92 -0.23 26.88
C ALA A 108 1.03 1.02 26.72
N LEU A 109 1.59 2.20 26.89
CA LEU A 109 0.91 3.48 26.65
C LEU A 109 0.51 3.64 25.19
N MET A 110 1.40 3.29 24.25
CA MET A 110 1.10 3.32 22.82
C MET A 110 -0.09 2.43 22.48
N VAL A 111 -0.07 1.16 22.92
CA VAL A 111 -1.17 0.21 22.68
C VAL A 111 -2.47 0.72 23.27
N TRP A 112 -2.44 1.26 24.49
CA TRP A 112 -3.62 1.81 25.15
C TRP A 112 -4.23 3.01 24.42
N ASN A 113 -3.39 3.93 23.94
CA ASN A 113 -3.82 5.09 23.19
C ASN A 113 -4.35 4.68 21.78
N PHE A 114 -3.67 3.75 21.12
CA PHE A 114 -4.07 3.25 19.79
C PHE A 114 -5.41 2.50 19.83
N ALA A 115 -5.68 1.77 20.91
CA ALA A 115 -6.99 1.15 21.15
C ALA A 115 -8.15 2.18 21.24
N ARG A 116 -7.83 3.44 21.55
CA ARG A 116 -8.76 4.56 21.57
C ARG A 116 -8.70 5.45 20.34
N PHE A 117 -7.93 5.05 19.31
CA PHE A 117 -7.65 5.84 18.11
C PHE A 117 -6.96 7.19 18.40
N ASP A 118 -6.26 7.28 19.52
CA ASP A 118 -5.38 8.41 19.81
C ASP A 118 -3.95 8.05 19.42
N PHE A 119 -3.54 8.51 18.25
CA PHE A 119 -2.20 8.29 17.71
C PHE A 119 -1.21 9.40 18.08
N GLY A 120 -1.68 10.38 18.86
CA GLY A 120 -0.89 11.55 19.24
C GLY A 120 -0.72 12.56 18.10
N LYS A 121 0.32 13.41 18.25
CA LYS A 121 0.71 14.41 17.26
C LYS A 121 1.95 13.98 16.50
N SER A 122 2.07 14.44 15.26
CA SER A 122 3.31 14.36 14.49
C SER A 122 4.44 15.07 15.22
N TYR A 123 5.66 14.56 15.10
CA TYR A 123 6.83 15.22 15.69
C TYR A 123 7.27 16.47 14.91
N PHE A 124 6.97 16.51 13.62
CA PHE A 124 7.45 17.55 12.71
C PHE A 124 6.34 18.42 12.11
N ARG A 125 5.08 18.03 12.31
CA ARG A 125 3.89 18.75 11.83
C ARG A 125 3.02 19.10 13.02
N ASP A 126 2.55 20.33 13.14
CA ASP A 126 1.70 20.76 14.26
C ASP A 126 0.25 20.28 14.13
N THR A 127 0.08 19.00 13.78
CA THR A 127 -1.23 18.39 13.58
C THR A 127 -1.29 17.00 14.20
N THR A 128 -2.50 16.51 14.48
CA THR A 128 -2.68 15.15 14.97
C THR A 128 -2.51 14.13 13.84
N VAL A 129 -1.97 12.96 14.17
CA VAL A 129 -1.78 11.87 13.19
C VAL A 129 -3.11 11.46 12.54
N LEU A 130 -4.20 11.41 13.33
CA LEU A 130 -5.53 11.08 12.80
C LEU A 130 -6.02 12.09 11.76
N GLN A 131 -5.73 13.38 11.96
CA GLN A 131 -6.09 14.42 11.00
C GLN A 131 -5.26 14.27 9.71
N LEU A 132 -3.95 14.04 9.81
CA LEU A 132 -3.10 13.77 8.64
C LEU A 132 -3.60 12.59 7.83
N ILE A 133 -3.96 11.49 8.51
CA ILE A 133 -4.51 10.31 7.83
C ILE A 133 -5.81 10.66 7.11
N LYS A 134 -6.74 11.36 7.77
CA LYS A 134 -8.03 11.75 7.16
C LYS A 134 -7.87 12.65 5.94
N GLU A 135 -6.90 13.55 5.94
CA GLU A 135 -6.63 14.46 4.81
C GLU A 135 -6.05 13.73 3.60
N LYS A 136 -5.20 12.71 3.84
CA LYS A 136 -4.51 11.95 2.77
C LYS A 136 -5.27 10.73 2.27
N LEU A 137 -6.16 10.19 3.10
CA LEU A 137 -6.95 8.98 2.83
C LEU A 137 -7.73 9.03 1.50
N PRO A 138 -8.41 10.14 1.12
CA PRO A 138 -9.19 10.19 -0.11
C PRO A 138 -8.36 9.91 -1.38
N VAL A 139 -7.13 10.39 -1.43
CA VAL A 139 -6.22 10.16 -2.59
C VAL A 139 -5.91 8.68 -2.72
N SER A 140 -5.43 8.04 -1.67
CA SER A 140 -5.10 6.61 -1.71
C SER A 140 -6.31 5.71 -1.93
N ILE A 141 -7.48 6.04 -1.34
CA ILE A 141 -8.72 5.31 -1.61
C ILE A 141 -9.12 5.44 -3.08
N SER A 142 -9.06 6.64 -3.65
CA SER A 142 -9.42 6.85 -5.04
C SER A 142 -8.53 6.05 -6.00
N LEU A 143 -7.22 6.04 -5.78
CA LEU A 143 -6.29 5.21 -6.54
C LEU A 143 -6.62 3.72 -6.43
N GLY A 144 -6.86 3.21 -5.21
CA GLY A 144 -7.21 1.82 -4.98
C GLY A 144 -8.52 1.40 -5.65
N ILE A 145 -9.57 2.24 -5.56
CA ILE A 145 -10.87 1.97 -6.18
C ILE A 145 -10.74 1.93 -7.71
N TRP A 146 -10.17 2.98 -8.31
CA TRP A 146 -10.05 3.05 -9.77
C TRP A 146 -9.15 1.96 -10.31
N MET A 147 -8.05 1.67 -9.63
CA MET A 147 -7.15 0.59 -9.98
C MET A 147 -7.87 -0.76 -10.00
N THR A 148 -8.60 -1.07 -8.93
CA THR A 148 -9.35 -2.33 -8.81
C THR A 148 -10.45 -2.41 -9.86
N LEU A 149 -11.23 -1.34 -10.01
CA LEU A 149 -12.35 -1.29 -10.96
C LEU A 149 -11.87 -1.47 -12.40
N LEU A 150 -10.84 -0.75 -12.82
CA LEU A 150 -10.26 -0.87 -14.17
C LEU A 150 -9.67 -2.26 -14.41
N THR A 151 -8.95 -2.81 -13.40
CA THR A 151 -8.40 -4.16 -13.48
C THR A 151 -9.49 -5.18 -13.74
N TYR A 152 -10.57 -5.16 -12.97
CA TYR A 152 -11.69 -6.11 -13.14
C TYR A 152 -12.44 -5.89 -14.45
N LEU A 153 -12.75 -4.64 -14.78
CA LEU A 153 -13.50 -4.28 -15.99
C LEU A 153 -12.80 -4.73 -17.28
N ILE A 154 -11.46 -4.68 -17.31
CA ILE A 154 -10.70 -5.02 -18.52
C ILE A 154 -10.25 -6.49 -18.48
N SER A 155 -9.75 -6.96 -17.33
CA SER A 155 -9.15 -8.31 -17.24
C SER A 155 -10.17 -9.42 -17.32
N ILE A 156 -11.39 -9.24 -16.78
CA ILE A 156 -12.41 -10.30 -16.83
C ILE A 156 -12.87 -10.58 -18.25
N PRO A 157 -13.36 -9.61 -19.05
CA PRO A 157 -13.74 -9.87 -20.42
C PRO A 157 -12.59 -10.40 -21.29
N LEU A 158 -11.38 -9.88 -21.07
CA LEU A 158 -10.18 -10.32 -21.78
C LEU A 158 -9.85 -11.78 -21.42
N GLY A 159 -9.86 -12.14 -20.13
CA GLY A 159 -9.61 -13.50 -19.65
C GLY A 159 -10.62 -14.51 -20.17
N ILE A 160 -11.93 -14.17 -20.16
CA ILE A 160 -12.99 -14.99 -20.72
C ILE A 160 -12.76 -15.24 -22.22
N ARG A 161 -12.49 -14.16 -22.98
CA ARG A 161 -12.24 -14.29 -24.43
C ARG A 161 -11.02 -15.15 -24.71
N LYS A 162 -9.96 -15.02 -23.92
CA LYS A 162 -8.76 -15.86 -24.01
C LYS A 162 -9.05 -17.33 -23.70
N ALA A 163 -9.92 -17.62 -22.71
CA ALA A 163 -10.30 -18.98 -22.38
C ALA A 163 -11.13 -19.63 -23.48
N VAL A 164 -12.07 -18.88 -24.07
CA VAL A 164 -12.90 -19.38 -25.19
C VAL A 164 -12.07 -19.60 -26.46
N GLN A 165 -11.03 -18.78 -26.68
CA GLN A 165 -10.15 -18.85 -27.87
C GLN A 165 -8.76 -19.39 -27.49
N ASP A 166 -8.68 -20.32 -26.56
CA ASP A 166 -7.41 -20.89 -26.07
C ASP A 166 -6.56 -21.45 -27.21
N GLY A 167 -5.26 -21.11 -27.22
CA GLY A 167 -4.31 -21.51 -28.27
C GLY A 167 -4.44 -20.73 -29.59
N SER A 168 -5.39 -19.81 -29.73
CA SER A 168 -5.52 -18.97 -30.92
C SER A 168 -4.40 -17.90 -31.00
N ARG A 169 -4.22 -17.31 -32.19
CA ARG A 169 -3.30 -16.19 -32.36
C ARG A 169 -3.60 -15.02 -31.41
N PHE A 170 -4.88 -14.75 -31.16
CA PHE A 170 -5.30 -13.74 -30.20
C PHE A 170 -4.81 -14.06 -28.79
N ASP A 171 -4.98 -15.30 -28.34
CA ASP A 171 -4.56 -15.73 -27.01
C ASP A 171 -3.03 -15.64 -26.86
N VAL A 172 -2.27 -16.11 -27.86
CA VAL A 172 -0.80 -16.06 -27.83
C VAL A 172 -0.28 -14.62 -27.81
N TRP A 173 -0.76 -13.75 -28.70
CA TRP A 173 -0.30 -12.37 -28.77
C TRP A 173 -0.67 -11.57 -27.52
N THR A 174 -1.90 -11.71 -27.03
CA THR A 174 -2.30 -11.02 -25.79
C THR A 174 -1.55 -11.55 -24.58
N SER A 175 -1.22 -12.86 -24.54
CA SER A 175 -0.38 -13.42 -23.49
C SER A 175 1.04 -12.83 -23.52
N ALA A 176 1.63 -12.70 -24.71
CA ALA A 176 2.95 -12.11 -24.85
C ALA A 176 2.97 -10.65 -24.36
N VAL A 177 1.98 -9.84 -24.74
CA VAL A 177 1.86 -8.44 -24.30
C VAL A 177 1.68 -8.37 -22.78
N ILE A 178 0.83 -9.21 -22.21
CA ILE A 178 0.58 -9.27 -20.76
C ILE A 178 1.84 -9.68 -20.00
N ILE A 179 2.59 -10.69 -20.48
CA ILE A 179 3.82 -11.17 -19.84
C ILE A 179 4.91 -10.09 -19.89
N ILE A 180 5.07 -9.41 -21.04
CA ILE A 180 6.03 -8.29 -21.17
C ILE A 180 5.65 -7.16 -20.21
N GLY A 181 4.37 -6.79 -20.12
CA GLY A 181 3.89 -5.80 -19.18
C GLY A 181 4.10 -6.20 -17.71
N TYR A 182 3.91 -7.47 -17.40
CA TYR A 182 4.16 -8.00 -16.06
C TYR A 182 5.64 -8.00 -15.66
N ALA A 183 6.53 -8.22 -16.63
CA ALA A 183 7.97 -8.23 -16.39
C ALA A 183 8.53 -6.85 -16.04
N ILE A 184 7.83 -5.78 -16.38
CA ILE A 184 8.25 -4.40 -16.06
C ILE A 184 7.72 -4.05 -14.67
N PRO A 185 8.59 -3.80 -13.66
CA PRO A 185 8.15 -3.30 -12.35
C PRO A 185 7.39 -1.98 -12.51
N GLY A 186 6.19 -1.90 -11.90
CA GLY A 186 5.29 -0.74 -12.08
C GLY A 186 5.95 0.60 -11.75
N PHE A 187 6.84 0.65 -10.76
CA PHE A 187 7.55 1.87 -10.39
C PHE A 187 8.57 2.32 -11.46
N LEU A 188 9.23 1.38 -12.17
CA LEU A 188 10.11 1.72 -13.28
C LEU A 188 9.31 2.28 -14.46
N PHE A 189 8.15 1.69 -14.73
CA PHE A 189 7.24 2.20 -15.74
C PHE A 189 6.71 3.60 -15.37
N ALA A 190 6.44 3.84 -14.09
CA ALA A 190 6.04 5.16 -13.58
C ALA A 190 7.14 6.22 -13.81
N ILE A 191 8.40 5.89 -13.53
CA ILE A 191 9.54 6.79 -13.78
C ILE A 191 9.68 7.11 -15.28
N LEU A 192 9.54 6.09 -16.13
CA LEU A 192 9.56 6.28 -17.58
C LEU A 192 8.44 7.20 -18.06
N LEU A 193 7.21 6.97 -17.61
CA LEU A 193 6.05 7.80 -17.97
C LEU A 193 6.22 9.24 -17.50
N ARG A 194 6.68 9.45 -16.27
CA ARG A 194 6.95 10.80 -15.74
C ARG A 194 8.01 11.52 -16.57
N GLY A 195 9.07 10.83 -16.98
CA GLY A 195 10.13 11.41 -17.83
C GLY A 195 9.64 11.84 -19.21
N LEU A 196 8.61 11.17 -19.75
CA LEU A 196 8.01 11.51 -21.04
C LEU A 196 7.02 12.69 -20.95
N THR A 197 6.54 13.02 -19.77
CA THR A 197 5.44 13.99 -19.56
C THR A 197 5.84 15.17 -18.68
N SER A 198 7.12 15.42 -18.49
CA SER A 198 7.66 16.24 -17.40
C SER A 198 7.21 17.70 -17.34
N ASP A 199 6.74 18.34 -18.40
CA ASP A 199 6.56 19.80 -18.38
C ASP A 199 5.30 20.36 -19.05
N GLY A 200 4.23 19.60 -19.21
CA GLY A 200 3.12 20.04 -20.06
C GLY A 200 1.70 19.89 -19.55
N TRP A 201 1.49 19.58 -18.28
CA TRP A 201 0.14 19.45 -17.75
C TRP A 201 -0.34 20.81 -17.27
N ALA A 202 -1.04 21.52 -18.17
CA ALA A 202 -1.66 22.79 -17.84
C ALA A 202 -2.75 22.59 -16.78
N ASP A 203 -2.82 23.48 -15.81
CA ASP A 203 -3.93 23.54 -14.86
C ASP A 203 -5.24 23.74 -15.63
N PHE A 204 -6.14 22.78 -15.52
CA PHE A 204 -7.44 22.88 -16.16
C PHE A 204 -8.32 23.91 -15.44
N PRO A 205 -9.14 24.69 -16.16
CA PRO A 205 -10.10 25.58 -15.55
C PRO A 205 -11.03 24.85 -14.57
N TRP A 206 -11.51 25.55 -13.54
CA TRP A 206 -12.32 24.96 -12.45
C TRP A 206 -13.54 24.13 -12.91
N TYR A 207 -14.11 24.42 -14.05
CA TYR A 207 -15.26 23.71 -14.63
C TYR A 207 -14.86 22.37 -15.28
N TRP A 208 -13.57 22.12 -15.47
CA TRP A 208 -13.04 20.87 -16.00
C TRP A 208 -12.46 19.95 -14.90
N LYS A 209 -12.77 20.21 -13.64
CA LYS A 209 -12.22 19.46 -12.49
C LYS A 209 -12.36 17.94 -12.58
N ILE A 210 -13.43 17.45 -13.21
CA ILE A 210 -13.64 16.00 -13.40
C ILE A 210 -12.61 15.47 -14.41
N ILE A 211 -12.41 16.18 -15.52
CA ILE A 211 -11.44 15.79 -16.54
C ILE A 211 -10.03 15.88 -15.98
N ASP A 212 -9.73 16.96 -15.27
CA ASP A 212 -8.46 17.17 -14.57
C ASP A 212 -8.15 16.04 -13.59
N TYR A 213 -9.13 15.65 -12.77
CA TYR A 213 -9.01 14.52 -11.86
C TYR A 213 -8.63 13.22 -12.58
N PHE A 214 -9.35 12.82 -13.64
CA PHE A 214 -9.04 11.61 -14.40
C PHE A 214 -7.72 11.72 -15.16
N TRP A 215 -7.39 12.92 -15.62
CA TRP A 215 -6.14 13.17 -16.30
C TRP A 215 -4.94 12.91 -15.39
N HIS A 216 -4.94 13.46 -14.18
CA HIS A 216 -3.88 13.24 -13.18
C HIS A 216 -3.79 11.80 -12.68
N LEU A 217 -4.90 11.06 -12.69
CA LEU A 217 -4.94 9.65 -12.33
C LEU A 217 -4.44 8.70 -13.43
N THR A 218 -4.46 9.13 -14.70
CA THR A 218 -4.19 8.24 -15.84
C THR A 218 -2.81 7.57 -15.77
N LEU A 219 -1.76 8.34 -15.56
CA LEU A 219 -0.39 7.81 -15.50
C LEU A 219 -0.11 6.94 -14.25
N PRO A 220 -0.50 7.38 -13.05
CA PRO A 220 -0.43 6.51 -11.87
C PRO A 220 -1.16 5.18 -12.05
N LEU A 221 -2.39 5.21 -12.57
CA LEU A 221 -3.19 4.01 -12.80
C LEU A 221 -2.56 3.09 -13.84
N LEU A 222 -2.05 3.63 -14.95
CA LEU A 222 -1.36 2.83 -15.96
C LEU A 222 -0.13 2.12 -15.40
N SER A 223 0.66 2.82 -14.59
CA SER A 223 1.86 2.24 -13.98
C SER A 223 1.56 1.14 -12.96
N MET A 224 0.45 1.26 -12.21
CA MET A 224 -0.01 0.24 -11.28
C MET A 224 -0.69 -0.93 -11.99
N ALA A 225 -1.36 -0.66 -13.11
CA ALA A 225 -2.26 -1.60 -13.77
C ALA A 225 -1.54 -2.80 -14.40
N LEU A 226 -0.32 -2.64 -14.90
CA LEU A 226 0.38 -3.66 -15.69
C LEU A 226 0.45 -5.03 -14.98
N GLY A 227 0.94 -5.05 -13.74
CA GLY A 227 1.05 -6.28 -12.96
C GLY A 227 -0.30 -6.88 -12.58
N ALA A 228 -1.24 -6.02 -12.17
CA ALA A 228 -2.57 -6.44 -11.76
C ALA A 228 -3.39 -6.99 -12.93
N PHE A 229 -3.31 -6.38 -14.12
CA PHE A 229 -3.94 -6.88 -15.33
C PHE A 229 -3.44 -8.28 -15.71
N ALA A 230 -2.12 -8.49 -15.65
CA ALA A 230 -1.54 -9.77 -15.96
C ALA A 230 -2.10 -10.87 -15.05
N THR A 231 -1.99 -10.65 -13.75
CA THR A 231 -2.43 -11.63 -12.75
C THR A 231 -3.93 -11.92 -12.87
N MET A 232 -4.78 -10.90 -12.96
CA MET A 232 -6.22 -11.06 -13.01
C MET A 232 -6.69 -11.67 -14.33
N THR A 233 -6.08 -11.29 -15.47
CA THR A 233 -6.42 -11.87 -16.78
C THR A 233 -6.08 -13.34 -16.85
N LEU A 234 -4.89 -13.74 -16.36
CA LEU A 234 -4.48 -15.15 -16.34
C LEU A 234 -5.31 -15.96 -15.34
N LEU A 235 -5.61 -15.40 -14.16
CA LEU A 235 -6.49 -16.06 -13.19
C LEU A 235 -7.87 -16.31 -13.80
N THR A 236 -8.47 -15.31 -14.44
CA THR A 236 -9.77 -15.45 -15.10
C THR A 236 -9.70 -16.46 -16.24
N LYS A 237 -8.69 -16.38 -17.12
CA LYS A 237 -8.50 -17.36 -18.19
C LYS A 237 -8.46 -18.79 -17.65
N ASN A 238 -7.60 -19.05 -16.66
CA ASN A 238 -7.40 -20.38 -16.12
C ASN A 238 -8.67 -20.92 -15.46
N SER A 239 -9.35 -20.10 -14.65
CA SER A 239 -10.61 -20.47 -14.02
C SER A 239 -11.70 -20.85 -15.04
N PHE A 240 -11.81 -20.08 -16.14
CA PHE A 240 -12.77 -20.41 -17.20
C PHE A 240 -12.37 -21.66 -17.98
N LEU A 241 -11.08 -21.88 -18.27
CA LEU A 241 -10.60 -23.08 -18.94
C LEU A 241 -10.89 -24.34 -18.12
N ASP A 242 -10.67 -24.28 -16.82
CA ASP A 242 -10.94 -25.40 -15.91
C ASP A 242 -12.44 -25.74 -15.89
N GLU A 243 -13.32 -24.73 -15.88
CA GLU A 243 -14.76 -24.94 -15.87
C GLU A 243 -15.31 -25.40 -17.22
N ILE A 244 -14.81 -24.88 -18.35
CA ILE A 244 -15.25 -25.26 -19.70
C ILE A 244 -15.01 -26.74 -19.98
N ARG A 245 -14.01 -27.36 -19.36
CA ARG A 245 -13.64 -28.79 -19.55
C ARG A 245 -14.44 -29.74 -18.69
N LYS A 246 -15.31 -29.30 -17.80
CA LYS A 246 -16.07 -30.14 -16.88
C LYS A 246 -17.24 -30.87 -17.59
N GLN A 247 -17.61 -32.06 -17.06
CA GLN A 247 -18.64 -32.89 -17.63
C GLN A 247 -20.02 -32.23 -17.73
N TYR A 248 -20.40 -31.37 -16.79
CA TYR A 248 -21.68 -30.68 -16.83
C TYR A 248 -21.81 -29.75 -18.05
N VAL A 249 -20.70 -29.21 -18.53
CA VAL A 249 -20.64 -28.41 -19.75
C VAL A 249 -20.90 -29.24 -20.97
N MET A 250 -20.30 -30.47 -21.05
CA MET A 250 -20.56 -31.44 -22.09
C MET A 250 -22.05 -31.81 -22.11
N THR A 251 -22.63 -32.08 -20.95
CA THR A 251 -24.06 -32.39 -20.81
C THR A 251 -24.96 -31.24 -21.30
N ALA A 252 -24.62 -30.00 -21.00
CA ALA A 252 -25.38 -28.85 -21.47
C ALA A 252 -25.33 -28.71 -23.00
N ARG A 253 -24.17 -28.94 -23.62
CA ARG A 253 -24.01 -28.99 -25.08
C ARG A 253 -24.82 -30.13 -25.69
N ALA A 254 -24.78 -31.32 -25.11
CA ALA A 254 -25.55 -32.47 -25.58
C ALA A 254 -27.09 -32.23 -25.51
N LYS A 255 -27.56 -31.40 -24.59
CA LYS A 255 -28.97 -30.94 -24.50
C LYS A 255 -29.33 -29.84 -25.51
N GLY A 256 -28.40 -29.44 -26.40
CA GLY A 256 -28.67 -28.47 -27.46
C GLY A 256 -28.56 -27.00 -27.01
N CYS A 257 -27.98 -26.71 -25.85
CA CYS A 257 -27.73 -25.31 -25.46
C CYS A 257 -26.70 -24.67 -26.40
N SER A 258 -26.95 -23.42 -26.80
CA SER A 258 -25.97 -22.64 -27.56
C SER A 258 -24.71 -22.38 -26.76
N GLU A 259 -23.56 -22.15 -27.41
CA GLU A 259 -22.28 -21.86 -26.72
C GLU A 259 -22.37 -20.65 -25.78
N THR A 260 -23.16 -19.65 -26.15
CA THR A 260 -23.41 -18.48 -25.29
C THR A 260 -24.19 -18.85 -24.04
N GLN A 261 -25.22 -19.68 -24.17
CA GLN A 261 -25.99 -20.20 -23.02
C GLN A 261 -25.14 -21.08 -22.13
N VAL A 262 -24.29 -21.93 -22.71
CA VAL A 262 -23.34 -22.75 -21.95
C VAL A 262 -22.36 -21.86 -21.19
N LEU A 263 -21.76 -20.88 -21.87
CA LEU A 263 -20.75 -19.99 -21.26
C LEU A 263 -21.33 -19.14 -20.11
N TYR A 264 -22.38 -18.36 -20.39
CA TYR A 264 -22.93 -17.42 -19.42
C TYR A 264 -23.95 -18.04 -18.45
N GLY A 265 -24.66 -19.08 -18.85
CA GLY A 265 -25.63 -19.76 -18.00
C GLY A 265 -25.04 -20.80 -17.06
N HIS A 266 -23.98 -21.50 -17.47
CA HIS A 266 -23.44 -22.62 -16.71
C HIS A 266 -21.98 -22.42 -16.25
N VAL A 267 -21.08 -21.96 -17.13
CA VAL A 267 -19.66 -21.82 -16.83
C VAL A 267 -19.39 -20.58 -16.00
N PHE A 268 -19.95 -19.44 -16.40
CA PHE A 268 -19.64 -18.12 -15.81
C PHE A 268 -19.82 -18.10 -14.30
N ARG A 269 -20.95 -18.61 -13.80
CA ARG A 269 -21.24 -18.62 -12.36
C ARG A 269 -20.15 -19.33 -11.55
N ASN A 270 -19.71 -20.48 -12.01
CA ASN A 270 -18.72 -21.29 -11.28
C ASN A 270 -17.31 -20.73 -11.47
N ALA A 271 -16.95 -20.34 -12.69
CA ALA A 271 -15.63 -19.77 -12.98
C ALA A 271 -15.39 -18.42 -12.26
N MET A 272 -16.43 -17.60 -12.08
CA MET A 272 -16.32 -16.32 -11.42
C MET A 272 -16.18 -16.40 -9.89
N LEU A 273 -16.43 -17.55 -9.26
CA LEU A 273 -16.34 -17.70 -7.80
C LEU A 273 -14.98 -17.25 -7.28
N ILE A 274 -13.89 -17.78 -7.85
CA ILE A 274 -12.52 -17.47 -7.43
C ILE A 274 -12.15 -16.00 -7.71
N VAL A 275 -12.67 -15.44 -8.82
CA VAL A 275 -12.43 -14.05 -9.23
C VAL A 275 -13.12 -13.06 -8.27
N ILE A 276 -14.40 -13.31 -7.96
CA ILE A 276 -15.18 -12.46 -7.05
C ILE A 276 -14.64 -12.56 -5.63
N ALA A 277 -14.32 -13.75 -5.20
CA ALA A 277 -13.76 -13.98 -3.88
C ALA A 277 -12.38 -13.33 -3.69
N GLY A 278 -11.58 -13.21 -4.75
CA GLY A 278 -10.31 -12.48 -4.73
C GLY A 278 -10.44 -10.95 -4.70
N PHE A 279 -11.65 -10.40 -4.93
CA PHE A 279 -11.86 -8.96 -5.04
C PHE A 279 -11.37 -8.16 -3.82
N PRO A 280 -11.74 -8.50 -2.57
CA PRO A 280 -11.27 -7.74 -1.42
C PRO A 280 -9.75 -7.77 -1.26
N GLY A 281 -9.11 -8.92 -1.52
CA GLY A 281 -7.66 -9.05 -1.51
C GLY A 281 -6.96 -8.18 -2.56
N THR A 282 -7.52 -8.14 -3.78
CA THR A 282 -7.00 -7.28 -4.85
C THR A 282 -7.14 -5.81 -4.50
N PHE A 283 -8.26 -5.42 -3.90
CA PHE A 283 -8.48 -4.04 -3.43
C PHE A 283 -7.45 -3.64 -2.37
N ILE A 284 -7.22 -4.49 -1.37
CA ILE A 284 -6.20 -4.25 -0.34
C ILE A 284 -4.83 -4.11 -0.98
N HIS A 285 -4.47 -5.03 -1.89
CA HIS A 285 -3.18 -5.00 -2.56
C HIS A 285 -2.99 -3.70 -3.36
N ALA A 286 -4.01 -3.26 -4.09
CA ALA A 286 -3.99 -2.01 -4.84
C ALA A 286 -3.82 -0.80 -3.91
N PHE A 287 -4.49 -0.82 -2.75
CA PHE A 287 -4.46 0.26 -1.79
C PHE A 287 -3.11 0.37 -1.05
N PHE A 288 -2.46 -0.76 -0.72
CA PHE A 288 -1.26 -0.76 0.15
C PHE A 288 0.05 -0.95 -0.60
N SER A 289 0.09 -1.87 -1.56
CA SER A 289 1.35 -2.33 -2.14
C SER A 289 1.84 -1.47 -3.31
N GLY A 290 0.92 -0.90 -4.08
CA GLY A 290 1.24 -0.11 -5.26
C GLY A 290 1.36 1.39 -5.01
N SER A 291 0.72 1.91 -3.96
CA SER A 291 0.55 3.34 -3.81
C SER A 291 1.80 4.07 -3.31
N LEU A 292 2.60 3.48 -2.41
CA LEU A 292 3.73 4.17 -1.77
C LEU A 292 4.74 4.74 -2.79
N LEU A 293 5.29 3.91 -3.66
CA LEU A 293 6.27 4.35 -4.66
C LEU A 293 5.61 5.20 -5.75
N ILE A 294 4.41 4.84 -6.17
CA ILE A 294 3.66 5.57 -7.20
C ILE A 294 3.27 6.97 -6.69
N GLU A 295 2.73 7.07 -5.49
CA GLU A 295 2.42 8.37 -4.87
C GLU A 295 3.67 9.23 -4.72
N THR A 296 4.80 8.63 -4.34
CA THR A 296 6.08 9.35 -4.25
C THR A 296 6.59 9.82 -5.62
N ILE A 297 6.54 8.97 -6.65
CA ILE A 297 7.02 9.30 -8.00
C ILE A 297 6.17 10.40 -8.64
N PHE A 298 4.85 10.30 -8.53
CA PHE A 298 3.92 11.29 -9.10
C PHE A 298 3.59 12.44 -8.16
N SER A 299 4.21 12.46 -6.95
CA SER A 299 3.97 13.49 -5.93
C SER A 299 2.48 13.61 -5.55
N LEU A 300 1.77 12.48 -5.52
CA LEU A 300 0.39 12.42 -5.09
C LEU A 300 0.33 12.46 -3.57
N ASP A 301 -0.48 13.35 -3.04
CA ASP A 301 -0.57 13.63 -1.61
C ASP A 301 -1.44 12.60 -0.87
N GLY A 302 -1.01 11.34 -0.91
CA GLY A 302 -1.70 10.21 -0.30
C GLY A 302 -1.01 9.64 0.93
N LEU A 303 -1.56 8.55 1.45
CA LEU A 303 -1.04 7.86 2.65
C LEU A 303 0.29 7.16 2.39
N GLY A 304 0.54 6.72 1.15
CA GLY A 304 1.81 6.11 0.77
C GLY A 304 2.94 7.14 0.84
N LEU A 305 2.76 8.32 0.26
CA LEU A 305 3.72 9.42 0.34
C LEU A 305 3.93 9.86 1.80
N LEU A 306 2.84 10.04 2.56
CA LEU A 306 2.90 10.36 3.98
C LEU A 306 3.72 9.33 4.77
N SER A 307 3.51 8.03 4.51
CA SER A 307 4.27 6.95 5.16
C SER A 307 5.74 7.01 4.81
N PHE A 308 6.07 7.21 3.54
CA PHE A 308 7.44 7.30 3.06
C PHE A 308 8.18 8.48 3.69
N GLU A 309 7.60 9.67 3.65
CA GLU A 309 8.18 10.87 4.28
C GLU A 309 8.35 10.70 5.79
N SER A 310 7.35 10.10 6.45
CA SER A 310 7.40 9.91 7.91
C SER A 310 8.47 8.91 8.33
N ILE A 311 8.72 7.85 7.54
CA ILE A 311 9.82 6.91 7.77
C ILE A 311 11.17 7.62 7.62
N LEU A 312 11.36 8.39 6.55
CA LEU A 312 12.59 9.13 6.30
C LEU A 312 12.83 10.20 7.39
N ASN A 313 11.77 10.85 7.83
CA ASN A 313 11.83 11.87 8.88
C ASN A 313 11.85 11.27 10.29
N ARG A 314 11.66 9.95 10.44
CA ARG A 314 11.58 9.26 11.75
C ARG A 314 10.44 9.80 12.63
N ASP A 315 9.33 10.16 11.98
CA ASP A 315 8.10 10.59 12.64
C ASP A 315 7.31 9.36 13.10
N TYR A 316 7.76 8.77 14.19
CA TYR A 316 7.25 7.49 14.67
C TYR A 316 5.75 7.49 14.97
N PRO A 317 5.13 8.54 15.56
CA PRO A 317 3.67 8.56 15.74
C PRO A 317 2.92 8.38 14.43
N VAL A 318 3.36 9.04 13.35
CA VAL A 318 2.73 8.92 12.02
C VAL A 318 3.00 7.54 11.42
N VAL A 319 4.24 7.02 11.54
CA VAL A 319 4.60 5.68 11.02
C VAL A 319 3.75 4.59 11.68
N PHE A 320 3.68 4.59 13.02
CA PHE A 320 2.89 3.59 13.76
C PHE A 320 1.39 3.78 13.57
N GLY A 321 0.90 5.04 13.51
CA GLY A 321 -0.50 5.34 13.25
C GLY A 321 -0.95 4.85 11.88
N ASN A 322 -0.17 5.11 10.83
CA ASN A 322 -0.43 4.60 9.48
C ASN A 322 -0.40 3.08 9.45
N LEU A 323 0.62 2.45 10.04
CA LEU A 323 0.73 1.00 10.10
C LEU A 323 -0.47 0.36 10.80
N TYR A 324 -0.92 0.94 11.92
CA TYR A 324 -2.10 0.47 12.67
C TYR A 324 -3.38 0.56 11.82
N ILE A 325 -3.65 1.73 11.24
CA ILE A 325 -4.85 1.94 10.40
C ILE A 325 -4.82 1.02 9.18
N PHE A 326 -3.70 0.88 8.52
CA PHE A 326 -3.53 -0.01 7.39
C PHE A 326 -3.78 -1.47 7.76
N SER A 327 -3.19 -1.92 8.86
CA SER A 327 -3.38 -3.28 9.33
C SER A 327 -4.82 -3.56 9.74
N LEU A 328 -5.46 -2.60 10.43
CA LEU A 328 -6.86 -2.70 10.82
C LEU A 328 -7.77 -2.79 9.59
N LEU A 329 -7.58 -1.90 8.60
CA LEU A 329 -8.32 -1.94 7.34
C LEU A 329 -8.10 -3.28 6.62
N GLY A 330 -6.84 -3.76 6.55
CA GLY A 330 -6.51 -5.05 5.96
C GLY A 330 -7.23 -6.21 6.62
N LEU A 331 -7.27 -6.24 7.96
CA LEU A 331 -7.99 -7.28 8.71
C LEU A 331 -9.50 -7.22 8.51
N VAL A 332 -10.08 -6.01 8.48
CA VAL A 332 -11.52 -5.82 8.21
C VAL A 332 -11.87 -6.27 6.80
N VAL A 333 -11.09 -5.90 5.79
CA VAL A 333 -11.37 -6.30 4.40
C VAL A 333 -11.15 -7.81 4.21
N ASN A 334 -10.18 -8.44 4.89
CA ASN A 334 -10.05 -9.88 4.91
C ASN A 334 -11.28 -10.56 5.52
N LEU A 335 -11.84 -10.03 6.61
CA LEU A 335 -13.09 -10.53 7.16
C LEU A 335 -14.25 -10.37 6.16
N ILE A 336 -14.34 -9.24 5.48
CA ILE A 336 -15.33 -9.02 4.41
C ILE A 336 -15.13 -10.03 3.28
N SER A 337 -13.89 -10.34 2.91
CA SER A 337 -13.55 -11.37 1.92
C SER A 337 -14.10 -12.73 2.31
N ASP A 338 -13.83 -13.16 3.55
CA ASP A 338 -14.32 -14.45 4.05
C ASP A 338 -15.86 -14.52 4.06
N LEU A 339 -16.52 -13.43 4.47
CA LEU A 339 -17.99 -13.32 4.44
C LEU A 339 -18.53 -13.35 3.00
N THR A 340 -17.84 -12.71 2.07
CA THR A 340 -18.19 -12.72 0.65
C THR A 340 -18.08 -14.13 0.07
N TYR A 341 -17.02 -14.88 0.42
CA TYR A 341 -16.87 -16.27 0.05
C TYR A 341 -18.06 -17.12 0.50
N MET A 342 -18.43 -17.04 1.77
CA MET A 342 -19.56 -17.78 2.31
C MET A 342 -20.91 -17.42 1.67
N TRP A 343 -21.07 -16.14 1.32
CA TRP A 343 -22.30 -15.68 0.65
C TRP A 343 -22.41 -16.17 -0.81
N ILE A 344 -21.28 -16.21 -1.53
CA ILE A 344 -21.25 -16.61 -2.94
C ILE A 344 -21.31 -18.15 -3.08
N ASP A 345 -20.57 -18.88 -2.25
CA ASP A 345 -20.58 -20.34 -2.23
C ASP A 345 -20.95 -20.89 -0.84
N PRO A 346 -22.26 -21.16 -0.60
CA PRO A 346 -22.72 -21.72 0.66
C PRO A 346 -22.16 -23.12 1.01
N ARG A 347 -21.47 -23.77 0.07
CA ARG A 347 -20.83 -25.08 0.29
C ARG A 347 -19.53 -24.96 1.07
N ILE A 348 -18.97 -23.74 1.18
CA ILE A 348 -17.78 -23.47 1.95
C ILE A 348 -18.21 -23.26 3.42
N ASP A 349 -18.13 -24.33 4.21
CA ASP A 349 -18.35 -24.26 5.65
C ASP A 349 -16.99 -24.15 6.36
N PHE A 350 -16.68 -22.96 6.88
CA PHE A 350 -15.48 -22.74 7.67
C PHE A 350 -15.59 -23.29 9.09
N GLU A 351 -16.82 -23.65 9.56
CA GLU A 351 -17.03 -24.24 10.88
C GLU A 351 -16.75 -25.75 10.88
N ALA A 352 -16.88 -26.43 9.74
CA ALA A 352 -16.70 -27.88 9.61
C ALA A 352 -15.24 -28.36 9.54
N ARG A 353 -14.24 -27.47 9.58
CA ARG A 353 -12.81 -27.83 9.52
C ARG A 353 -12.16 -28.04 10.89
N GLU A 354 -12.91 -28.17 11.95
CA GLU A 354 -12.40 -28.59 13.26
C GLU A 354 -12.54 -30.11 13.43
N VAL A 355 -11.67 -30.88 12.77
CA VAL A 355 -11.33 -32.26 13.20
C VAL A 355 -9.83 -32.41 13.09
#